data_434347803bce1f3abbb654de8aeb8ca3
#
_entry.id   434347803bce1f3abbb654de8aeb8ca3
#
_cell.length_a   1.000
_cell.length_b   1.000
_cell.length_c   1.000
_cell.angle_alpha   90.00
_cell.angle_beta   90.00
_cell.angle_gamma   90.00
#
_symmetry.space_group_name_H-M   'P 1'
#
loop_
_entity.id
_entity.type
_entity.pdbx_description
1 polymer ?
#
loop_
_entity_poly.entity_id
_entity_poly.type
_entity_poly.pdbx_seq_one_letter_code
_entity_poly.pdbx_strand_id
1 'polypeptide(L)'
;MWLFANSAIFSDLAAGVTYWLVGIILLLLLSTSAHADGFENLMPLDDTISAPPAPWRLVRFDEDIPATRYHVREWDGVNAIEAVAQRSMALLARPLTVDLVATPMLCWRWRVDAPLTSADMVTKAGDDYAARVYLTFKLASSDLSPGARIKLKLGRAIYGADTPDAALNYVWDNRYPVGAAKWNAYTDRARMIVVQSGAQNAGQWVTEQRDILADFIAAFNIQQPQLTSIAIASDTDNTGETARAGFADFHFVPRGQACTFPRVK
;
A
#
# COMPACT_ATOMS: atom_id res chain seq x y z
N MET A 1 46.43 -61.94 -0.33
CA MET A 1 46.96 -62.91 0.68
C MET A 1 45.89 -63.00 1.75
N TRP A 2 45.17 -64.14 1.68
CA TRP A 2 44.50 -64.88 2.74
C TRP A 2 43.34 -64.19 3.46
N LEU A 3 42.12 -64.61 3.27
CA LEU A 3 41.36 -65.88 3.35
C LEU A 3 40.56 -65.97 4.63
N PHE A 4 39.25 -66.24 4.43
CA PHE A 4 38.35 -67.21 5.09
C PHE A 4 37.79 -66.81 6.46
N ALA A 5 36.66 -67.19 6.84
CA ALA A 5 35.48 -67.88 6.33
C ALA A 5 34.54 -68.10 7.51
N ASN A 6 33.27 -68.21 7.20
CA ASN A 6 32.28 -69.19 7.70
C ASN A 6 31.96 -69.17 9.20
N SER A 7 30.86 -69.47 9.65
CA SER A 7 29.55 -70.06 9.26
C SER A 7 28.69 -70.09 10.50
N ALA A 8 27.46 -69.75 10.39
CA ALA A 8 26.29 -70.63 10.40
C ALA A 8 25.84 -71.23 11.76
N ILE A 9 24.60 -71.12 12.02
CA ILE A 9 23.56 -72.15 12.18
C ILE A 9 22.77 -72.12 13.51
N PHE A 10 21.43 -72.09 13.35
CA PHE A 10 20.30 -72.62 14.14
C PHE A 10 20.01 -71.96 15.50
N SER A 11 18.84 -71.93 15.97
CA SER A 11 17.44 -72.27 15.64
C SER A 11 16.53 -71.75 16.71
N ASP A 12 15.35 -71.47 16.30
CA ASP A 12 14.02 -71.82 16.82
C ASP A 12 13.40 -71.18 18.08
N LEU A 13 12.20 -70.70 17.77
CA LEU A 13 10.93 -70.82 18.46
C LEU A 13 10.77 -70.23 19.88
N ALA A 14 9.95 -69.24 19.97
CA ALA A 14 8.69 -69.28 20.76
C ALA A 14 7.84 -68.03 20.56
N ALA A 15 6.55 -68.30 20.41
CA ALA A 15 5.47 -67.37 20.22
C ALA A 15 5.30 -66.39 21.38
N GLY A 16 5.04 -65.14 21.05
CA GLY A 16 4.57 -64.13 22.00
C GLY A 16 3.77 -63.07 21.26
N VAL A 17 2.46 -63.24 21.26
CA VAL A 17 1.50 -62.24 20.78
C VAL A 17 1.64 -61.02 21.66
N THR A 18 2.09 -59.92 21.11
CA THR A 18 1.95 -58.64 21.79
C THR A 18 1.45 -57.59 20.79
N TYR A 19 0.33 -57.05 21.18
CA TYR A 19 -0.47 -56.07 20.45
C TYR A 19 0.36 -54.90 19.94
N TRP A 20 0.37 -54.71 18.61
CA TRP A 20 0.83 -53.49 17.96
C TRP A 20 -0.22 -52.41 18.13
N LEU A 21 -0.06 -51.55 19.13
CA LEU A 21 -0.70 -50.25 19.15
C LEU A 21 0.00 -49.40 18.15
N VAL A 22 -0.57 -49.33 16.93
CA VAL A 22 -0.24 -48.34 15.95
C VAL A 22 -0.75 -47.00 16.48
N GLY A 23 0.11 -46.31 17.16
CA GLY A 23 -0.09 -44.91 17.47
C GLY A 23 0.02 -44.11 16.21
N ILE A 24 -1.11 -43.83 15.56
CA ILE A 24 -1.19 -42.80 14.52
C ILE A 24 -0.96 -41.48 15.25
N ILE A 25 0.29 -41.03 15.26
CA ILE A 25 0.61 -39.62 15.54
C ILE A 25 0.09 -38.86 14.33
N LEU A 26 -1.14 -38.37 14.44
CA LEU A 26 -1.70 -37.36 13.58
C LEU A 26 -0.91 -36.08 13.87
N LEU A 27 0.18 -35.86 13.11
CA LEU A 27 0.82 -34.55 13.02
C LEU A 27 -0.22 -33.61 12.40
N LEU A 28 -1.00 -32.98 13.24
CA LEU A 28 -1.68 -31.74 12.91
C LEU A 28 -0.56 -30.73 12.59
N LEU A 29 -0.18 -30.66 11.34
CA LEU A 29 0.44 -29.48 10.77
C LEU A 29 -0.58 -28.36 10.94
N LEU A 30 -0.56 -27.73 12.10
CA LEU A 30 -1.04 -26.38 12.24
C LEU A 30 -0.16 -25.54 11.30
N SER A 31 -0.57 -25.48 10.04
CA SER A 31 -0.18 -24.41 9.17
C SER A 31 -0.70 -23.14 9.86
N THR A 32 0.15 -22.56 10.70
CA THR A 32 0.03 -21.15 11.02
C THR A 32 0.22 -20.47 9.68
N SER A 33 -0.89 -20.22 8.98
CA SER A 33 -0.93 -19.20 7.98
C SER A 33 -0.37 -17.98 8.69
N ALA A 34 0.88 -17.63 8.41
CA ALA A 34 1.34 -16.28 8.63
C ALA A 34 0.34 -15.46 7.81
N HIS A 35 -0.65 -14.93 8.50
CA HIS A 35 -1.45 -13.87 7.97
C HIS A 35 -0.41 -12.78 7.69
N ALA A 36 0.01 -12.67 6.43
CA ALA A 36 0.43 -11.38 5.94
C ALA A 36 -0.65 -10.45 6.51
N ASP A 37 -0.24 -9.41 7.23
CA ASP A 37 -1.14 -8.34 7.65
C ASP A 37 -1.69 -7.72 6.37
N GLY A 38 -2.44 -8.51 5.63
CA GLY A 38 -3.29 -8.08 4.57
C GLY A 38 -4.23 -7.09 5.22
N PHE A 39 -4.39 -5.99 4.60
CA PHE A 39 -5.33 -4.95 4.91
C PHE A 39 -6.76 -5.51 4.91
N GLU A 40 -6.98 -6.60 5.64
CA GLU A 40 -8.32 -7.08 5.93
C GLU A 40 -8.98 -6.02 6.79
N ASN A 41 -9.82 -5.23 6.15
CA ASN A 41 -10.61 -4.19 6.77
C ASN A 41 -9.80 -3.07 7.44
N LEU A 42 -9.27 -2.14 6.64
CA LEU A 42 -8.78 -0.85 7.15
C LEU A 42 -9.82 -0.06 7.92
N MET A 43 -11.06 -0.50 7.89
CA MET A 43 -12.18 0.21 8.46
C MET A 43 -13.25 -0.75 8.95
N PRO A 44 -13.22 -1.19 10.22
CA PRO A 44 -14.47 -1.48 10.87
C PRO A 44 -15.19 -0.14 11.00
N LEU A 45 -15.94 0.26 9.96
CA LEU A 45 -16.73 1.47 10.00
C LEU A 45 -18.02 1.17 10.74
N ASP A 46 -18.03 1.59 11.96
CA ASP A 46 -19.24 1.88 12.70
C ASP A 46 -19.75 3.25 12.20
N ASP A 47 -21.00 3.33 11.75
CA ASP A 47 -21.63 4.57 11.28
C ASP A 47 -21.64 5.70 12.34
N THR A 48 -21.21 5.39 13.57
CA THR A 48 -21.10 6.32 14.69
C THR A 48 -19.75 7.04 14.76
N ILE A 49 -18.74 6.63 13.98
CA ILE A 49 -17.39 7.21 14.02
C ILE A 49 -17.26 8.23 12.89
N SER A 50 -17.20 9.52 13.25
CA SER A 50 -17.03 10.60 12.26
C SER A 50 -15.58 10.84 11.84
N ALA A 51 -14.59 10.36 12.61
CA ALA A 51 -13.17 10.55 12.35
C ALA A 51 -12.49 9.23 11.96
N PRO A 52 -11.52 9.23 11.05
CA PRO A 52 -10.75 8.04 10.71
C PRO A 52 -10.11 7.42 11.97
N PRO A 53 -10.29 6.10 12.19
CA PRO A 53 -9.80 5.44 13.40
C PRO A 53 -8.28 5.30 13.39
N ALA A 54 -7.66 5.19 14.57
CA ALA A 54 -6.25 4.80 14.65
C ALA A 54 -6.03 3.47 13.88
N PRO A 55 -4.88 3.28 13.21
CA PRO A 55 -3.66 4.10 13.27
C PRO A 55 -3.57 5.22 12.22
N TRP A 56 -4.67 5.60 11.57
CA TRP A 56 -4.70 6.75 10.69
C TRP A 56 -4.42 8.04 11.46
N ARG A 57 -3.56 8.89 10.91
CA ARG A 57 -3.22 10.19 11.47
C ARG A 57 -3.16 11.26 10.39
N LEU A 58 -3.57 12.47 10.74
CA LEU A 58 -3.43 13.63 9.88
C LEU A 58 -1.96 14.06 9.85
N VAL A 59 -1.43 14.32 8.65
CA VAL A 59 -0.07 14.83 8.43
C VAL A 59 -0.17 16.12 7.65
N ARG A 60 0.33 17.21 8.22
CA ARG A 60 0.42 18.54 7.62
C ARG A 60 1.88 18.85 7.30
N PHE A 61 2.12 19.50 6.20
CA PHE A 61 3.45 19.97 5.80
C PHE A 61 3.64 21.46 6.10
N ASP A 62 2.54 22.20 6.15
CA ASP A 62 2.51 23.62 6.44
C ASP A 62 1.29 23.93 7.33
N GLU A 63 1.52 24.56 8.46
CA GLU A 63 0.44 24.91 9.41
C GLU A 63 -0.39 26.10 8.93
N ASP A 64 0.11 26.91 8.00
CA ASP A 64 -0.61 28.05 7.42
C ASP A 64 -1.62 27.61 6.34
N ILE A 65 -1.43 26.42 5.76
CA ILE A 65 -2.36 25.84 4.79
C ILE A 65 -3.50 25.13 5.53
N PRO A 66 -4.79 25.42 5.25
CA PRO A 66 -5.91 24.70 5.84
C PRO A 66 -5.80 23.21 5.60
N ALA A 67 -6.13 22.39 6.59
CA ALA A 67 -6.09 20.95 6.46
C ALA A 67 -7.32 20.43 5.67
N THR A 68 -7.11 19.49 4.77
CA THR A 68 -8.18 18.69 4.18
C THR A 68 -8.93 17.94 5.28
N ARG A 69 -10.26 17.94 5.23
CA ARG A 69 -11.12 17.24 6.20
C ARG A 69 -11.36 15.82 5.77
N TYR A 70 -11.27 14.89 6.73
CA TYR A 70 -11.51 13.47 6.52
C TYR A 70 -12.62 12.98 7.43
N HIS A 71 -13.59 12.27 6.84
CA HIS A 71 -14.74 11.71 7.57
C HIS A 71 -14.93 10.25 7.16
N VAL A 72 -15.35 9.43 8.10
CA VAL A 72 -15.83 8.09 7.82
C VAL A 72 -17.31 8.17 7.49
N ARG A 73 -17.73 7.53 6.40
CA ARG A 73 -19.14 7.46 6.02
C ARG A 73 -19.44 6.28 5.10
N GLU A 74 -20.69 5.85 5.08
CA GLU A 74 -21.22 5.10 3.96
C GLU A 74 -21.48 6.05 2.78
N TRP A 75 -21.02 5.68 1.60
CA TRP A 75 -21.18 6.45 0.38
C TRP A 75 -21.55 5.53 -0.78
N ASP A 76 -22.82 5.59 -1.20
CA ASP A 76 -23.40 4.70 -2.22
C ASP A 76 -23.12 3.20 -1.92
N GLY A 77 -23.42 2.78 -0.69
CA GLY A 77 -23.26 1.42 -0.22
C GLY A 77 -21.83 0.97 0.06
N VAL A 78 -20.85 1.87 -0.02
CA VAL A 78 -19.44 1.61 0.30
C VAL A 78 -19.05 2.36 1.56
N ASN A 79 -18.55 1.64 2.54
CA ASN A 79 -17.94 2.26 3.71
C ASN A 79 -16.59 2.85 3.32
N ALA A 80 -16.42 4.16 3.50
CA ALA A 80 -15.30 4.91 2.94
C ALA A 80 -14.79 6.01 3.87
N ILE A 81 -13.55 6.41 3.65
CA ILE A 81 -13.03 7.69 4.11
C ILE A 81 -13.32 8.73 3.02
N GLU A 82 -14.16 9.69 3.33
CA GLU A 82 -14.38 10.88 2.53
C GLU A 82 -13.30 11.91 2.83
N ALA A 83 -12.72 12.49 1.79
CA ALA A 83 -11.83 13.65 1.85
C ALA A 83 -12.52 14.86 1.21
N VAL A 84 -12.54 15.99 1.91
CA VAL A 84 -13.09 17.26 1.43
C VAL A 84 -12.00 18.31 1.49
N ALA A 85 -11.52 18.74 0.31
CA ALA A 85 -10.51 19.76 0.15
C ALA A 85 -11.14 21.08 -0.31
N GLN A 86 -10.74 22.20 0.31
CA GLN A 86 -11.17 23.56 -0.02
C GLN A 86 -9.97 24.49 0.15
N ARG A 87 -9.17 24.70 -0.89
CA ARG A 87 -7.88 25.41 -0.84
C ARG A 87 -7.02 24.85 0.29
N SER A 88 -6.94 23.54 0.38
CA SER A 88 -6.42 22.86 1.56
C SER A 88 -5.56 21.68 1.18
N MET A 89 -4.64 21.34 2.07
CA MET A 89 -3.78 20.17 1.96
C MET A 89 -3.53 19.55 3.34
N ALA A 90 -3.74 18.26 3.43
CA ALA A 90 -3.20 17.40 4.48
C ALA A 90 -3.28 15.95 3.99
N LEU A 91 -2.35 15.13 4.39
CA LEU A 91 -2.45 13.69 4.17
C LEU A 91 -3.17 13.03 5.34
N LEU A 92 -3.93 12.01 5.06
CA LEU A 92 -4.32 11.03 6.06
C LEU A 92 -3.47 9.79 5.88
N ALA A 93 -2.55 9.54 6.79
CA ALA A 93 -1.51 8.54 6.67
C ALA A 93 -1.57 7.48 7.78
N ARG A 94 -1.12 6.28 7.48
CA ARG A 94 -0.91 5.24 8.48
C ARG A 94 0.40 4.48 8.22
N PRO A 95 1.10 4.04 9.29
CA PRO A 95 2.21 3.11 9.17
C PRO A 95 1.73 1.80 8.54
N LEU A 96 2.60 1.19 7.75
CA LEU A 96 2.32 -0.05 7.04
C LEU A 96 3.60 -0.81 6.76
N THR A 97 3.59 -2.11 7.03
CA THR A 97 4.66 -3.02 6.64
C THR A 97 4.05 -4.16 5.85
N VAL A 98 4.52 -4.37 4.62
CA VAL A 98 4.05 -5.42 3.72
C VAL A 98 5.26 -6.10 3.08
N ASP A 99 5.24 -7.41 3.01
CA ASP A 99 6.18 -8.17 2.18
C ASP A 99 5.78 -8.03 0.71
N LEU A 100 6.39 -7.07 0.03
CA LEU A 100 6.11 -6.81 -1.39
C LEU A 100 6.62 -7.92 -2.34
N VAL A 101 7.40 -8.89 -1.85
CA VAL A 101 7.76 -10.07 -2.63
C VAL A 101 6.59 -11.06 -2.64
N ALA A 102 5.98 -11.28 -1.49
CA ALA A 102 4.85 -12.18 -1.33
C ALA A 102 3.52 -11.57 -1.84
N THR A 103 3.24 -10.32 -1.48
CA THR A 103 1.97 -9.64 -1.76
C THR A 103 2.17 -8.25 -2.36
N PRO A 104 2.64 -8.13 -3.60
CA PRO A 104 2.94 -6.83 -4.21
C PRO A 104 1.73 -6.09 -4.76
N MET A 105 0.58 -6.76 -4.90
CA MET A 105 -0.58 -6.18 -5.57
C MET A 105 -1.43 -5.41 -4.57
N LEU A 106 -1.42 -4.07 -4.64
CA LEU A 106 -2.33 -3.21 -3.90
C LEU A 106 -3.66 -3.10 -4.63
N CYS A 107 -4.74 -3.36 -3.92
CA CYS A 107 -6.12 -3.20 -4.36
C CYS A 107 -6.79 -2.10 -3.55
N TRP A 108 -7.64 -1.27 -4.19
CA TRP A 108 -8.47 -0.28 -3.50
C TRP A 108 -9.67 0.15 -4.35
N ARG A 109 -10.63 0.81 -3.72
CA ARG A 109 -11.65 1.59 -4.41
C ARG A 109 -11.47 3.07 -4.09
N TRP A 110 -11.74 3.91 -5.07
CA TRP A 110 -11.83 5.33 -4.88
C TRP A 110 -12.87 5.96 -5.78
N ARG A 111 -13.26 7.17 -5.47
CA ARG A 111 -14.10 8.01 -6.32
C ARG A 111 -13.71 9.47 -6.16
N VAL A 112 -14.04 10.29 -7.15
CA VAL A 112 -14.01 11.74 -7.08
C VAL A 112 -15.35 12.27 -7.59
N ASP A 113 -15.81 13.41 -7.08
CA ASP A 113 -16.98 14.08 -7.66
C ASP A 113 -16.65 14.65 -9.04
N ALA A 114 -15.45 15.21 -9.19
CA ALA A 114 -14.87 15.68 -10.44
C ALA A 114 -13.33 15.71 -10.33
N PRO A 115 -12.58 15.59 -11.43
CA PRO A 115 -11.15 15.94 -11.44
C PRO A 115 -10.99 17.46 -11.31
N LEU A 116 -9.82 17.90 -10.83
CA LEU A 116 -9.48 19.33 -10.81
C LEU A 116 -9.25 19.83 -12.25
N THR A 117 -9.59 21.08 -12.51
CA THR A 117 -9.48 21.65 -13.87
C THR A 117 -8.10 22.23 -14.15
N SER A 118 -7.45 22.82 -13.16
CA SER A 118 -6.17 23.54 -13.26
C SER A 118 -4.96 22.71 -12.85
N ALA A 119 -5.17 21.45 -12.42
CA ALA A 119 -4.07 20.57 -12.02
C ALA A 119 -3.10 20.30 -13.20
N ASP A 120 -1.81 20.25 -12.89
CA ASP A 120 -0.74 19.93 -13.84
C ASP A 120 0.47 19.33 -13.12
N MET A 121 0.67 18.02 -13.26
CA MET A 121 1.68 17.26 -12.52
C MET A 121 3.15 17.67 -12.81
N VAL A 122 3.40 18.55 -13.78
CA VAL A 122 4.75 19.00 -14.12
C VAL A 122 5.05 20.40 -13.59
N THR A 123 4.09 21.05 -12.95
CA THR A 123 4.26 22.38 -12.37
C THR A 123 3.95 22.40 -10.87
N LYS A 124 4.67 23.21 -10.11
CA LYS A 124 4.40 23.37 -8.67
C LYS A 124 3.04 24.00 -8.40
N ALA A 125 2.63 24.94 -9.24
CA ALA A 125 1.34 25.63 -9.11
C ALA A 125 0.15 24.71 -9.45
N GLY A 126 0.38 23.58 -10.09
CA GLY A 126 -0.65 22.61 -10.45
C GLY A 126 -0.49 21.24 -9.75
N ASP A 127 0.37 21.11 -8.73
CA ASP A 127 0.59 19.83 -8.02
C ASP A 127 -0.54 19.51 -7.04
N ASP A 128 -1.78 19.58 -7.52
CA ASP A 128 -3.00 19.24 -6.81
C ASP A 128 -3.75 18.10 -7.49
N TYR A 129 -4.48 17.30 -6.70
CA TYR A 129 -5.29 16.21 -7.23
C TYR A 129 -6.57 16.02 -6.43
N ALA A 130 -7.67 15.74 -7.12
CA ALA A 130 -8.92 15.39 -6.47
C ALA A 130 -8.79 14.12 -5.60
N ALA A 131 -8.00 13.14 -6.06
CA ALA A 131 -7.67 11.96 -5.27
C ALA A 131 -6.24 11.49 -5.56
N ARG A 132 -5.50 11.14 -4.52
CA ARG A 132 -4.16 10.58 -4.62
C ARG A 132 -3.90 9.56 -3.49
N VAL A 133 -3.11 8.52 -3.83
CA VAL A 133 -2.67 7.48 -2.89
C VAL A 133 -1.15 7.46 -2.87
N TYR A 134 -0.56 7.74 -1.73
CA TYR A 134 0.88 7.71 -1.52
C TYR A 134 1.31 6.38 -0.90
N LEU A 135 2.42 5.87 -1.36
CA LEU A 135 3.15 4.78 -0.75
C LEU A 135 4.57 5.25 -0.49
N THR A 136 5.01 5.19 0.74
CA THR A 136 6.34 5.68 1.14
C THR A 136 7.28 4.54 1.46
N PHE A 137 8.56 4.74 1.15
CA PHE A 137 9.57 3.69 1.25
C PHE A 137 10.80 4.15 1.98
N LYS A 138 11.40 3.22 2.73
CA LYS A 138 12.78 3.27 3.19
C LYS A 138 13.65 2.42 2.27
N LEU A 139 14.88 2.88 2.08
CA LEU A 139 15.86 2.24 1.21
C LEU A 139 17.11 1.88 2.00
N ALA A 140 17.77 0.80 1.60
CA ALA A 140 19.09 0.48 2.14
C ALA A 140 20.08 1.60 1.77
N SER A 141 21.01 1.90 2.68
CA SER A 141 22.01 2.95 2.42
C SER A 141 22.89 2.64 1.20
N SER A 142 23.07 1.37 0.87
CA SER A 142 23.77 0.90 -0.34
C SER A 142 23.07 1.34 -1.63
N ASP A 143 21.74 1.49 -1.62
CA ASP A 143 20.93 1.82 -2.77
C ASP A 143 20.83 3.33 -3.02
N LEU A 144 21.39 4.11 -2.11
CA LEU A 144 21.41 5.56 -2.19
C LEU A 144 22.78 6.07 -2.64
N SER A 145 22.79 6.92 -3.67
CA SER A 145 24.02 7.63 -4.05
C SER A 145 24.49 8.53 -2.89
N PRO A 146 25.78 8.88 -2.82
CA PRO A 146 26.29 9.80 -1.80
C PRO A 146 25.53 11.12 -1.76
N GLY A 147 25.20 11.69 -2.91
CA GLY A 147 24.40 12.92 -3.02
C GLY A 147 22.98 12.75 -2.49
N ALA A 148 22.33 11.62 -2.80
CA ALA A 148 20.99 11.32 -2.27
C ALA A 148 21.00 11.20 -0.73
N ARG A 149 22.01 10.54 -0.14
CA ARG A 149 22.14 10.43 1.33
C ARG A 149 22.24 11.81 2.00
N ILE A 150 23.03 12.73 1.41
CA ILE A 150 23.18 14.09 1.94
C ILE A 150 21.85 14.85 1.83
N LYS A 151 21.17 14.80 0.67
CA LYS A 151 19.85 15.44 0.47
C LYS A 151 18.80 14.91 1.45
N LEU A 152 18.75 13.60 1.64
CA LEU A 152 17.81 12.98 2.59
C LEU A 152 18.11 13.33 4.03
N LYS A 153 19.40 13.38 4.41
CA LYS A 153 19.82 13.82 5.75
C LYS A 153 19.38 15.26 6.02
N LEU A 154 19.56 16.14 5.03
CA LEU A 154 19.13 17.54 5.14
C LEU A 154 17.61 17.64 5.19
N GLY A 155 16.89 16.92 4.32
CA GLY A 155 15.43 16.85 4.32
C GLY A 155 14.87 16.40 5.66
N ARG A 156 15.45 15.35 6.26
CA ARG A 156 15.05 14.88 7.59
C ARG A 156 15.34 15.88 8.72
N ALA A 157 16.37 16.69 8.58
CA ALA A 157 16.68 17.75 9.56
C ALA A 157 15.64 18.89 9.49
N ILE A 158 15.03 19.14 8.33
CA ILE A 158 14.04 20.18 8.09
C ILE A 158 12.61 19.67 8.35
N TYR A 159 12.27 18.51 7.81
CA TYR A 159 10.90 17.96 7.77
C TYR A 159 10.66 16.80 8.77
N GLY A 160 11.65 16.46 9.56
CA GLY A 160 11.57 15.41 10.58
C GLY A 160 12.13 14.04 10.13
N ALA A 161 12.44 13.22 11.13
CA ALA A 161 13.09 11.92 10.95
C ALA A 161 12.27 10.92 10.11
N ASP A 162 10.95 11.09 10.08
CA ASP A 162 10.01 10.22 9.36
C ASP A 162 9.96 10.49 7.86
N THR A 163 10.70 11.50 7.36
CA THR A 163 10.78 11.78 5.92
C THR A 163 11.18 10.51 5.14
N PRO A 164 10.38 10.06 4.18
CA PRO A 164 10.65 8.86 3.40
C PRO A 164 11.83 9.05 2.45
N ASP A 165 12.44 7.95 2.03
CA ASP A 165 13.53 7.98 1.05
C ASP A 165 13.03 8.06 -0.38
N ALA A 166 11.83 7.51 -0.64
CA ALA A 166 11.15 7.54 -1.91
C ALA A 166 9.64 7.39 -1.73
N ALA A 167 8.86 7.77 -2.71
CA ALA A 167 7.42 7.57 -2.75
C ALA A 167 6.92 7.22 -4.16
N LEU A 168 5.91 6.35 -4.23
CA LEU A 168 4.99 6.26 -5.35
C LEU A 168 3.73 7.04 -5.01
N ASN A 169 3.14 7.67 -6.00
CA ASN A 169 1.94 8.46 -5.83
C ASN A 169 0.99 8.18 -6.99
N TYR A 170 -0.06 7.42 -6.72
CA TYR A 170 -1.13 7.15 -7.69
C TYR A 170 -2.13 8.29 -7.66
N VAL A 171 -2.46 8.81 -8.85
CA VAL A 171 -3.29 10.01 -8.97
C VAL A 171 -4.47 9.81 -9.90
N TRP A 172 -5.57 10.50 -9.58
CA TRP A 172 -6.64 10.78 -10.51
C TRP A 172 -6.35 12.12 -11.20
N ASP A 173 -5.92 12.07 -12.44
CA ASP A 173 -5.46 13.23 -13.21
C ASP A 173 -6.60 13.80 -14.07
N ASN A 174 -6.46 15.04 -14.50
CA ASN A 174 -7.42 15.73 -15.40
C ASN A 174 -6.95 15.77 -16.85
N ARG A 175 -5.67 15.59 -17.12
CA ARG A 175 -4.99 15.95 -18.37
C ARG A 175 -4.20 14.80 -18.99
N TYR A 176 -3.40 14.11 -18.17
CA TYR A 176 -2.51 13.07 -18.66
C TYR A 176 -3.24 11.72 -18.74
N PRO A 177 -2.92 10.88 -19.77
CA PRO A 177 -3.59 9.58 -19.91
C PRO A 177 -3.18 8.62 -18.80
N VAL A 178 -4.05 7.62 -18.55
CA VAL A 178 -3.74 6.50 -17.66
C VAL A 178 -2.43 5.84 -18.10
N GLY A 179 -1.56 5.53 -17.13
CA GLY A 179 -0.22 4.99 -17.33
C GLY A 179 0.86 6.07 -17.51
N ALA A 180 0.50 7.34 -17.69
CA ALA A 180 1.50 8.41 -17.67
C ALA A 180 2.19 8.47 -16.31
N ALA A 181 3.52 8.64 -16.32
CA ALA A 181 4.31 8.72 -15.12
C ALA A 181 5.33 9.87 -15.20
N LYS A 182 5.36 10.72 -14.19
CA LYS A 182 6.23 11.90 -14.08
C LYS A 182 6.87 11.96 -12.71
N TRP A 183 7.99 12.65 -12.58
CA TRP A 183 8.50 13.04 -11.28
C TRP A 183 7.63 14.17 -10.72
N ASN A 184 7.45 14.17 -9.41
CA ASN A 184 6.75 15.26 -8.74
C ASN A 184 7.47 16.60 -8.98
N ALA A 185 6.73 17.69 -9.12
CA ALA A 185 7.27 19.00 -9.45
C ALA A 185 8.23 19.58 -8.39
N TYR A 186 8.18 19.05 -7.15
CA TYR A 186 9.03 19.48 -6.03
C TYR A 186 10.24 18.57 -5.82
N THR A 187 10.20 17.30 -6.26
CA THR A 187 11.23 16.32 -5.93
C THR A 187 11.34 15.17 -6.93
N ASP A 188 12.58 14.71 -7.14
CA ASP A 188 12.93 13.50 -7.89
C ASP A 188 12.82 12.21 -7.03
N ARG A 189 12.22 12.32 -5.83
CA ARG A 189 12.03 11.21 -4.90
C ARG A 189 10.58 10.72 -4.81
N ALA A 190 9.66 11.36 -5.52
CA ALA A 190 8.27 10.95 -5.63
C ALA A 190 7.89 10.75 -7.11
N ARG A 191 7.45 9.54 -7.45
CA ARG A 191 6.99 9.20 -8.79
C ARG A 191 5.47 9.27 -8.84
N MET A 192 4.95 10.18 -9.63
CA MET A 192 3.52 10.33 -9.92
C MET A 192 3.13 9.35 -11.02
N ILE A 193 2.05 8.60 -10.85
CA ILE A 193 1.53 7.62 -11.81
C ILE A 193 0.03 7.83 -11.95
N VAL A 194 -0.42 8.12 -13.15
CA VAL A 194 -1.85 8.30 -13.45
C VAL A 194 -2.51 6.93 -13.55
N VAL A 195 -3.51 6.68 -12.72
CA VAL A 195 -4.31 5.44 -12.76
C VAL A 195 -5.76 5.71 -13.14
N GLN A 196 -6.26 6.94 -12.95
CA GLN A 196 -7.50 7.44 -13.54
C GLN A 196 -7.26 8.81 -14.19
N SER A 197 -8.05 9.13 -15.21
CA SER A 197 -7.90 10.40 -15.93
C SER A 197 -9.24 10.94 -16.42
N GLY A 198 -9.43 12.24 -16.26
CA GLY A 198 -10.62 12.95 -16.72
C GLY A 198 -11.89 12.63 -15.93
N ALA A 199 -13.02 13.05 -16.48
CA ALA A 199 -14.32 12.99 -15.79
C ALA A 199 -15.15 11.75 -16.11
N GLN A 200 -14.69 10.86 -17.01
CA GLN A 200 -15.53 9.75 -17.50
C GLN A 200 -16.02 8.83 -16.38
N ASN A 201 -15.18 8.57 -15.37
CA ASN A 201 -15.50 7.73 -14.23
C ASN A 201 -15.80 8.55 -12.95
N ALA A 202 -15.87 9.88 -13.04
CA ALA A 202 -16.22 10.73 -11.90
C ALA A 202 -17.66 10.43 -11.42
N GLY A 203 -17.89 10.60 -10.14
CA GLY A 203 -19.17 10.28 -9.50
C GLY A 203 -19.41 8.79 -9.25
N GLN A 204 -18.48 7.90 -9.62
CA GLN A 204 -18.61 6.45 -9.47
C GLN A 204 -17.46 5.87 -8.64
N TRP A 205 -17.70 4.75 -7.95
CA TRP A 205 -16.65 3.95 -7.35
C TRP A 205 -15.89 3.19 -8.41
N VAL A 206 -14.58 3.41 -8.48
CA VAL A 206 -13.66 2.72 -9.38
C VAL A 206 -12.75 1.83 -8.56
N THR A 207 -12.50 0.62 -9.05
CA THR A 207 -11.57 -0.35 -8.46
C THR A 207 -10.22 -0.27 -9.14
N GLU A 208 -9.16 -0.31 -8.36
CA GLU A 208 -7.79 -0.31 -8.85
C GLU A 208 -7.03 -1.53 -8.36
N GLN A 209 -6.04 -1.95 -9.15
CA GLN A 209 -5.06 -2.96 -8.80
C GLN A 209 -3.70 -2.56 -9.38
N ARG A 210 -2.67 -2.42 -8.52
CA ARG A 210 -1.32 -2.03 -8.94
C ARG A 210 -0.27 -2.95 -8.33
N ASP A 211 0.71 -3.36 -9.13
CA ASP A 211 1.92 -4.04 -8.66
C ASP A 211 2.91 -3.00 -8.13
N ILE A 212 2.90 -2.84 -6.81
CA ILE A 212 3.68 -1.80 -6.13
C ILE A 212 5.18 -2.05 -6.31
N LEU A 213 5.62 -3.30 -6.25
CA LEU A 213 7.04 -3.62 -6.43
C LEU A 213 7.49 -3.35 -7.85
N ALA A 214 6.69 -3.74 -8.86
CA ALA A 214 7.01 -3.49 -10.26
C ALA A 214 7.05 -1.99 -10.58
N ASP A 215 6.07 -1.22 -10.11
CA ASP A 215 6.03 0.23 -10.29
C ASP A 215 7.23 0.91 -9.60
N PHE A 216 7.61 0.43 -8.41
CA PHE A 216 8.76 0.97 -7.69
C PHE A 216 10.08 0.68 -8.41
N ILE A 217 10.28 -0.56 -8.86
CA ILE A 217 11.46 -0.95 -9.64
C ILE A 217 11.56 -0.14 -10.93
N ALA A 218 10.45 0.03 -11.63
CA ALA A 218 10.40 0.83 -12.86
C ALA A 218 10.75 2.31 -12.63
N ALA A 219 10.36 2.86 -11.46
CA ALA A 219 10.63 4.25 -11.13
C ALA A 219 12.06 4.49 -10.64
N PHE A 220 12.60 3.62 -9.77
CA PHE A 220 13.82 3.89 -9.02
C PHE A 220 14.97 2.93 -9.34
N ASN A 221 14.73 1.85 -10.08
CA ASN A 221 15.70 0.78 -10.38
C ASN A 221 16.31 0.14 -9.12
N ILE A 222 15.51 0.03 -8.04
CA ILE A 222 15.89 -0.58 -6.75
C ILE A 222 14.97 -1.76 -6.51
N GLN A 223 15.57 -2.94 -6.19
CA GLN A 223 14.85 -4.22 -6.16
C GLN A 223 14.16 -4.55 -4.83
N GLN A 224 14.63 -3.99 -3.73
CA GLN A 224 14.18 -4.35 -2.38
C GLN A 224 13.81 -3.11 -1.55
N PRO A 225 12.76 -2.37 -1.95
CA PRO A 225 12.26 -1.26 -1.15
C PRO A 225 11.49 -1.79 0.07
N GLN A 226 11.61 -1.11 1.20
CA GLN A 226 10.78 -1.37 2.36
C GLN A 226 9.60 -0.39 2.37
N LEU A 227 8.38 -0.89 2.17
CA LEU A 227 7.16 -0.10 2.33
C LEU A 227 6.99 0.27 3.81
N THR A 228 6.76 1.55 4.10
CA THR A 228 6.69 2.05 5.48
C THR A 228 5.38 2.72 5.83
N SER A 229 4.68 3.26 4.85
CA SER A 229 3.35 3.82 5.07
C SER A 229 2.52 3.89 3.80
N ILE A 230 1.21 4.00 3.99
CA ILE A 230 0.25 4.43 2.99
C ILE A 230 -0.40 5.72 3.47
N ALA A 231 -0.67 6.63 2.53
CA ALA A 231 -1.49 7.80 2.79
C ALA A 231 -2.46 8.05 1.64
N ILE A 232 -3.58 8.68 1.97
CA ILE A 232 -4.56 9.17 1.01
C ILE A 232 -4.63 10.68 1.12
N ALA A 233 -4.91 11.35 0.00
CA ALA A 233 -5.14 12.77 -0.02
C ALA A 233 -6.11 13.22 -1.11
N SER A 234 -6.73 14.36 -0.84
CA SER A 234 -7.34 15.28 -1.78
C SER A 234 -6.77 16.65 -1.44
N ASP A 235 -6.16 17.32 -2.39
CA ASP A 235 -5.47 18.59 -2.18
C ASP A 235 -5.82 19.61 -3.27
N THR A 236 -5.90 20.86 -2.86
CA THR A 236 -6.37 21.97 -3.69
C THR A 236 -5.74 23.31 -3.27
N ASP A 237 -4.62 23.27 -2.57
CA ASP A 237 -3.97 24.47 -2.03
C ASP A 237 -3.19 25.24 -3.12
N ASN A 238 -2.65 24.56 -4.10
CA ASN A 238 -1.90 25.18 -5.18
C ASN A 238 -2.82 25.77 -6.27
N THR A 239 -3.89 25.08 -6.63
CA THR A 239 -4.86 25.52 -7.66
C THR A 239 -5.94 26.43 -7.10
N GLY A 240 -6.16 26.41 -5.78
CA GLY A 240 -7.22 27.17 -5.12
C GLY A 240 -8.62 26.61 -5.37
N GLU A 241 -8.74 25.40 -5.92
CA GLU A 241 -10.01 24.75 -6.24
C GLU A 241 -10.66 24.08 -5.01
N THR A 242 -11.69 23.31 -5.26
CA THR A 242 -12.34 22.41 -4.29
C THR A 242 -12.42 21.02 -4.86
N ALA A 243 -12.25 20.00 -4.02
CA ALA A 243 -12.40 18.62 -4.41
C ALA A 243 -13.08 17.80 -3.31
N ARG A 244 -13.70 16.71 -3.73
CA ARG A 244 -14.29 15.72 -2.86
C ARG A 244 -13.98 14.35 -3.40
N ALA A 245 -13.40 13.50 -2.57
CA ALA A 245 -13.01 12.15 -2.91
C ALA A 245 -13.42 11.15 -1.83
N GLY A 246 -13.56 9.89 -2.24
CA GLY A 246 -13.79 8.76 -1.35
C GLY A 246 -12.72 7.70 -1.56
N PHE A 247 -12.30 7.03 -0.48
CA PHE A 247 -11.30 5.98 -0.47
C PHE A 247 -11.76 4.79 0.35
N ALA A 248 -11.64 3.56 -0.19
CA ALA A 248 -12.15 2.36 0.46
C ALA A 248 -11.36 1.10 0.10
N ASP A 249 -11.49 0.09 0.95
CA ASP A 249 -11.15 -1.32 0.70
C ASP A 249 -9.70 -1.59 0.30
N PHE A 250 -8.76 -0.86 0.87
CA PHE A 250 -7.35 -1.11 0.65
C PHE A 250 -6.93 -2.48 1.18
N HIS A 251 -6.34 -3.31 0.33
CA HIS A 251 -5.76 -4.59 0.71
C HIS A 251 -4.66 -5.02 -0.26
N PHE A 252 -3.80 -5.93 0.19
CA PHE A 252 -2.73 -6.48 -0.63
C PHE A 252 -3.00 -7.94 -0.96
N VAL A 253 -2.66 -8.34 -2.17
CA VAL A 253 -2.78 -9.73 -2.62
C VAL A 253 -1.53 -10.18 -3.38
N PRO A 254 -1.24 -11.50 -3.47
CA PRO A 254 -0.21 -12.04 -4.34
C PRO A 254 -0.46 -11.73 -5.82
N ARG A 255 0.60 -11.76 -6.64
CA ARG A 255 0.44 -11.71 -8.10
C ARG A 255 -0.43 -12.85 -8.59
N GLY A 256 -1.31 -12.57 -9.53
CA GLY A 256 -2.25 -13.54 -10.09
C GLY A 256 -3.53 -13.75 -9.26
N GLN A 257 -3.59 -13.19 -8.05
CA GLN A 257 -4.82 -13.16 -7.26
C GLN A 257 -5.64 -11.92 -7.62
N ALA A 258 -6.94 -12.12 -7.85
CA ALA A 258 -7.88 -11.02 -8.09
C ALA A 258 -8.14 -10.24 -6.80
N CYS A 259 -8.34 -8.94 -6.92
CA CYS A 259 -8.86 -8.11 -5.85
C CYS A 259 -10.28 -8.54 -5.47
N THR A 260 -10.57 -8.60 -4.19
CA THR A 260 -11.91 -8.90 -3.67
C THR A 260 -12.44 -7.70 -2.92
N PHE A 261 -13.62 -7.25 -3.28
CA PHE A 261 -14.25 -6.09 -2.66
C PHE A 261 -15.58 -6.49 -2.01
N PRO A 262 -15.92 -5.95 -0.84
CA PRO A 262 -17.24 -6.13 -0.26
C PRO A 262 -18.32 -5.75 -1.26
N ARG A 263 -19.43 -6.50 -1.26
CA ARG A 263 -20.57 -6.14 -2.11
C ARG A 263 -21.14 -4.80 -1.66
N VAL A 264 -21.46 -3.97 -2.61
CA VAL A 264 -22.24 -2.74 -2.39
C VAL A 264 -23.63 -3.19 -1.91
N LYS A 265 -24.07 -2.65 -0.77
CA LYS A 265 -25.38 -2.96 -0.18
C LYS A 265 -26.50 -2.25 -0.93
#